data_e3b890d92414fa5b25dc39d8864162a6
#
_entry.id   e3b890d92414fa5b25dc39d8864162a6
#
_cell.length_a   1.000
_cell.length_b   1.000
_cell.length_c   1.000
_cell.angle_alpha   90.00
_cell.angle_beta   90.00
_cell.angle_gamma   90.00
#
_symmetry.space_group_name_H-M   'P 1'
#
loop_
_entity.id
_entity.type
_entity.pdbx_description
1 polymer ?
#
loop_
_entity_poly.entity_id
_entity_poly.type
_entity_poly.pdbx_seq_one_letter_code
_entity_poly.pdbx_strand_id
1 'polypeptide(L)'
;PADEYQKDLYKKFPSTHYLSNPTNVMHTLAWCTFFRKNLHRFVQDYLEIPIYTYQQLALYYMGVSNSICIVAARNDAKSFLIALYACCRAILYPGSKVVIGSATRGQSKLIITEKIQGELMVKSAVLRAEIEYVKTNGQDVVVKFHNGSTIKVFTANDNARGIRSNVAIREEFRQIKKNIEDNVISPFQMVRQPGYIQLPQYKDNPVLAKILQEDPVDIYISSSWQDPTHWMWTIVDMNYELMLKHGKGMLLAFDESICLKHGFKTKQQLIKEKKKQDPTSWKVEFLNLRIKESDSAYFTYSMLMNRQISKQVFYPRNNLDVQINKKNRYAIPKRDNEVRVIAGDIAFVAGSQNDNSVYSCIRAIPETMTYGDKQMEQGYRRQFPYIESNQIGDTTKQAIRIRQLYEDFNADYIVIDVRNGGLQILY
;
A
#
# COMPACT_ATOMS: atom_id res chain seq x y z
N PRO A 1 -8.88 -36.15 -23.14
CA PRO A 1 -8.57 -37.27 -22.21
C PRO A 1 -8.64 -36.84 -20.74
N ALA A 2 -8.16 -35.64 -20.33
CA ALA A 2 -8.25 -35.16 -18.94
C ALA A 2 -9.69 -34.93 -18.51
N ASP A 3 -10.55 -34.44 -19.39
CA ASP A 3 -11.97 -34.17 -19.10
C ASP A 3 -12.81 -35.44 -18.84
N GLU A 4 -12.49 -36.55 -19.49
CA GLU A 4 -13.19 -37.82 -19.28
C GLU A 4 -12.76 -38.47 -17.97
N TYR A 5 -11.49 -38.47 -17.66
CA TYR A 5 -10.96 -38.97 -16.39
C TYR A 5 -11.53 -38.21 -15.20
N GLN A 6 -11.64 -36.87 -15.32
CA GLN A 6 -12.28 -36.02 -14.30
C GLN A 6 -13.77 -36.32 -14.13
N LYS A 7 -14.54 -36.43 -15.21
CA LYS A 7 -15.97 -36.75 -15.17
C LYS A 7 -16.22 -38.09 -14.49
N ASP A 8 -15.33 -39.04 -14.68
CA ASP A 8 -15.42 -40.36 -14.04
C ASP A 8 -15.03 -40.31 -12.56
N LEU A 9 -14.02 -39.51 -12.17
CA LEU A 9 -13.64 -39.30 -10.76
C LEU A 9 -14.78 -38.65 -9.98
N TYR A 10 -15.39 -37.59 -10.53
CA TYR A 10 -16.53 -36.91 -9.88
C TYR A 10 -17.80 -37.77 -9.87
N LYS A 11 -18.03 -38.66 -10.82
CA LYS A 11 -19.11 -39.64 -10.81
C LYS A 11 -18.91 -40.75 -9.76
N LYS A 12 -17.67 -41.23 -9.58
CA LYS A 12 -17.29 -42.24 -8.60
C LYS A 12 -17.27 -41.73 -7.15
N PHE A 13 -16.96 -40.46 -6.96
CA PHE A 13 -16.85 -39.84 -5.63
C PHE A 13 -17.59 -38.49 -5.61
N PRO A 14 -18.94 -38.49 -5.61
CA PRO A 14 -19.67 -37.25 -5.41
C PRO A 14 -19.22 -36.61 -4.08
N SER A 15 -18.84 -35.35 -4.12
CA SER A 15 -18.25 -34.62 -3.00
C SER A 15 -19.07 -34.70 -1.70
N THR A 16 -20.37 -34.81 -1.82
CA THR A 16 -21.30 -34.99 -0.70
C THR A 16 -21.14 -36.34 -0.01
N HIS A 17 -20.86 -37.42 -0.74
CA HIS A 17 -20.72 -38.77 -0.15
C HIS A 17 -19.36 -38.95 0.54
N TYR A 18 -18.30 -38.39 -0.01
CA TYR A 18 -16.96 -38.45 0.59
C TYR A 18 -16.92 -37.72 1.94
N LEU A 19 -17.49 -36.52 1.99
CA LEU A 19 -17.52 -35.67 3.19
C LEU A 19 -18.56 -36.12 4.24
N SER A 20 -19.44 -37.09 3.93
CA SER A 20 -20.32 -37.68 4.93
C SER A 20 -19.62 -38.64 5.90
N ASN A 21 -18.40 -39.11 5.54
CA ASN A 21 -17.58 -39.93 6.42
C ASN A 21 -16.67 -39.04 7.30
N PRO A 22 -16.81 -39.10 8.65
CA PRO A 22 -15.99 -38.30 9.57
C PRO A 22 -14.47 -38.46 9.39
N THR A 23 -14.02 -39.68 9.09
CA THR A 23 -12.59 -39.98 8.86
C THR A 23 -12.07 -39.25 7.62
N ASN A 24 -12.82 -39.24 6.54
CA ASN A 24 -12.48 -38.52 5.31
C ASN A 24 -12.43 -37.01 5.53
N VAL A 25 -13.34 -36.48 6.33
CA VAL A 25 -13.33 -35.06 6.71
C VAL A 25 -12.08 -34.75 7.50
N MET A 26 -11.70 -35.56 8.48
CA MET A 26 -10.46 -35.36 9.27
C MET A 26 -9.23 -35.45 8.42
N HIS A 27 -9.12 -36.37 7.48
CA HIS A 27 -8.00 -36.46 6.55
C HIS A 27 -7.93 -35.25 5.64
N THR A 28 -9.08 -34.81 5.09
CA THR A 28 -9.14 -33.59 4.26
C THR A 28 -8.75 -32.34 5.04
N LEU A 29 -9.21 -32.21 6.29
CA LEU A 29 -8.82 -31.10 7.16
C LEU A 29 -7.33 -31.11 7.48
N ALA A 30 -6.74 -32.24 7.78
CA ALA A 30 -5.31 -32.38 8.04
C ALA A 30 -4.50 -31.99 6.80
N TRP A 31 -4.87 -32.50 5.62
CA TRP A 31 -4.25 -32.18 4.34
C TRP A 31 -4.36 -30.68 4.02
N CYS A 32 -5.57 -30.12 4.10
CA CYS A 32 -5.79 -28.69 3.89
C CYS A 32 -5.01 -27.84 4.88
N THR A 33 -4.99 -28.20 6.17
CA THR A 33 -4.31 -27.45 7.22
C THR A 33 -2.79 -27.42 6.98
N PHE A 34 -2.21 -28.55 6.57
CA PHE A 34 -0.80 -28.61 6.22
C PHE A 34 -0.46 -27.71 5.04
N PHE A 35 -1.17 -27.86 3.93
CA PHE A 35 -0.85 -27.10 2.72
C PHE A 35 -1.24 -25.61 2.80
N ARG A 36 -2.28 -25.26 3.57
CA ARG A 36 -2.63 -23.85 3.84
C ARG A 36 -1.49 -23.09 4.54
N LYS A 37 -0.76 -23.77 5.42
CA LYS A 37 0.43 -23.20 6.08
C LYS A 37 1.72 -23.34 5.26
N ASN A 38 1.71 -24.20 4.23
CA ASN A 38 2.86 -24.55 3.43
C ASN A 38 2.55 -24.42 1.93
N LEU A 39 2.12 -23.22 1.49
CA LEU A 39 1.72 -23.00 0.09
C LEU A 39 2.83 -23.34 -0.91
N HIS A 40 4.09 -23.09 -0.55
CA HIS A 40 5.23 -23.47 -1.38
C HIS A 40 5.31 -24.99 -1.61
N ARG A 41 4.96 -25.79 -0.60
CA ARG A 41 4.88 -27.25 -0.74
C ARG A 41 3.67 -27.65 -1.59
N PHE A 42 2.51 -26.97 -1.41
CA PHE A 42 1.34 -27.23 -2.24
C PHE A 42 1.64 -27.02 -3.73
N VAL A 43 2.37 -25.95 -4.05
CA VAL A 43 2.77 -25.65 -5.42
C VAL A 43 3.70 -26.71 -5.99
N GLN A 44 4.69 -27.16 -5.22
CA GLN A 44 5.67 -28.13 -5.68
C GLN A 44 5.15 -29.57 -5.68
N ASP A 45 4.44 -29.96 -4.60
CA ASP A 45 4.07 -31.36 -4.39
C ASP A 45 2.72 -31.72 -5.03
N TYR A 46 1.77 -30.76 -5.08
CA TYR A 46 0.44 -31.01 -5.62
C TYR A 46 0.25 -30.42 -7.02
N LEU A 47 0.62 -29.16 -7.22
CA LEU A 47 0.50 -28.53 -8.55
C LEU A 47 1.65 -28.89 -9.48
N GLU A 48 2.71 -29.49 -8.97
CA GLU A 48 3.91 -29.89 -9.74
C GLU A 48 4.57 -28.73 -10.52
N ILE A 49 4.50 -27.52 -9.96
CA ILE A 49 5.07 -26.33 -10.57
C ILE A 49 6.42 -26.01 -9.90
N PRO A 50 7.53 -26.01 -10.66
CA PRO A 50 8.82 -25.62 -10.10
C PRO A 50 8.83 -24.11 -9.79
N ILE A 51 9.31 -23.75 -8.60
CA ILE A 51 9.41 -22.38 -8.12
C ILE A 51 10.77 -22.10 -7.49
N TYR A 52 11.24 -20.87 -7.61
CA TYR A 52 12.49 -20.41 -7.05
C TYR A 52 12.40 -20.21 -5.53
N THR A 53 13.53 -20.24 -4.85
CA THR A 53 13.59 -20.12 -3.37
C THR A 53 12.92 -18.84 -2.85
N TYR A 54 13.09 -17.71 -3.52
CA TYR A 54 12.43 -16.47 -3.10
C TYR A 54 10.89 -16.53 -3.25
N GLN A 55 10.40 -17.25 -4.27
CA GLN A 55 8.96 -17.51 -4.45
C GLN A 55 8.44 -18.48 -3.38
N GLN A 56 9.22 -19.49 -3.02
CA GLN A 56 8.88 -20.40 -1.91
C GLN A 56 8.73 -19.61 -0.60
N LEU A 57 9.69 -18.72 -0.30
CA LEU A 57 9.65 -17.85 0.87
C LEU A 57 8.40 -16.95 0.85
N ALA A 58 8.14 -16.29 -0.28
CA ALA A 58 6.98 -15.43 -0.43
C ALA A 58 5.65 -16.21 -0.23
N LEU A 59 5.49 -17.36 -0.87
CA LEU A 59 4.31 -18.21 -0.73
C LEU A 59 4.12 -18.74 0.69
N TYR A 60 5.21 -19.10 1.39
CA TYR A 60 5.12 -19.49 2.78
C TYR A 60 4.50 -18.39 3.63
N TYR A 61 5.03 -17.17 3.55
CA TYR A 61 4.48 -16.05 4.32
C TYR A 61 3.08 -15.64 3.86
N MET A 62 2.77 -15.72 2.58
CA MET A 62 1.42 -15.51 2.06
C MET A 62 0.40 -16.54 2.60
N GLY A 63 0.86 -17.73 2.97
CA GLY A 63 0.02 -18.76 3.58
C GLY A 63 -0.30 -18.53 5.06
N VAL A 64 0.56 -17.82 5.78
CA VAL A 64 0.45 -17.65 7.24
C VAL A 64 0.09 -16.24 7.69
N SER A 65 0.03 -15.28 6.76
CA SER A 65 -0.29 -13.87 7.03
C SER A 65 -1.64 -13.47 6.45
N ASN A 66 -2.29 -12.46 7.05
CA ASN A 66 -3.56 -11.91 6.59
C ASN A 66 -3.41 -10.56 5.89
N SER A 67 -2.31 -9.85 6.15
CA SER A 67 -1.93 -8.63 5.46
C SER A 67 -0.51 -8.79 4.93
N ILE A 68 -0.34 -8.68 3.62
CA ILE A 68 0.94 -8.90 2.95
C ILE A 68 1.24 -7.73 2.03
N CYS A 69 2.39 -7.11 2.22
CA CYS A 69 2.92 -6.11 1.32
C CYS A 69 4.19 -6.64 0.65
N ILE A 70 4.19 -6.68 -0.68
CA ILE A 70 5.36 -7.10 -1.47
C ILE A 70 5.79 -5.91 -2.33
N VAL A 71 6.98 -5.39 -2.04
CA VAL A 71 7.61 -4.34 -2.84
C VAL A 71 8.76 -4.97 -3.62
N ALA A 72 8.60 -5.13 -4.91
CA ALA A 72 9.54 -5.89 -5.73
C ALA A 72 9.90 -5.15 -7.02
N ALA A 73 11.16 -5.25 -7.43
CA ALA A 73 11.68 -4.61 -8.62
C ALA A 73 10.95 -5.05 -9.90
N ARG A 74 11.18 -4.33 -10.98
CA ARG A 74 10.68 -4.76 -12.29
C ARG A 74 11.26 -6.11 -12.68
N ASN A 75 10.40 -6.96 -13.25
CA ASN A 75 10.71 -8.31 -13.74
C ASN A 75 11.01 -9.37 -12.65
N ASP A 76 10.68 -9.12 -11.39
CA ASP A 76 10.77 -10.10 -10.30
C ASP A 76 9.56 -11.06 -10.28
N ALA A 77 8.91 -11.26 -11.40
CA ALA A 77 7.77 -12.18 -11.58
C ALA A 77 6.60 -11.95 -10.59
N LYS A 78 6.32 -10.68 -10.22
CA LYS A 78 5.22 -10.28 -9.31
C LYS A 78 3.87 -10.88 -9.74
N SER A 79 3.48 -10.67 -10.99
CA SER A 79 2.18 -11.13 -11.52
C SER A 79 2.08 -12.66 -11.55
N PHE A 80 3.20 -13.38 -11.76
CA PHE A 80 3.23 -14.84 -11.63
C PHE A 80 2.97 -15.28 -10.18
N LEU A 81 3.61 -14.65 -9.22
CA LEU A 81 3.48 -14.98 -7.80
C LEU A 81 2.05 -14.80 -7.30
N ILE A 82 1.40 -13.67 -7.64
CA ILE A 82 0.00 -13.45 -7.23
C ILE A 82 -0.99 -14.35 -7.96
N ALA A 83 -0.76 -14.67 -9.23
CA ALA A 83 -1.56 -15.64 -9.97
C ALA A 83 -1.49 -17.03 -9.32
N LEU A 84 -0.28 -17.46 -8.95
CA LEU A 84 -0.04 -18.73 -8.28
C LEU A 84 -0.71 -18.79 -6.91
N TYR A 85 -0.53 -17.74 -6.09
CA TYR A 85 -1.21 -17.62 -4.80
C TYR A 85 -2.73 -17.65 -4.94
N ALA A 86 -3.28 -16.92 -5.91
CA ALA A 86 -4.72 -16.88 -6.15
C ALA A 86 -5.29 -18.29 -6.46
N CYS A 87 -4.57 -19.08 -7.29
CA CYS A 87 -4.92 -20.46 -7.58
C CYS A 87 -4.83 -21.36 -6.33
N CYS A 88 -3.75 -21.26 -5.55
CA CYS A 88 -3.61 -21.99 -4.28
C CYS A 88 -4.76 -21.68 -3.33
N ARG A 89 -5.10 -20.40 -3.18
CA ARG A 89 -6.21 -19.98 -2.32
C ARG A 89 -7.55 -20.50 -2.81
N ALA A 90 -7.80 -20.45 -4.13
CA ALA A 90 -9.04 -20.97 -4.71
C ALA A 90 -9.20 -22.48 -4.52
N ILE A 91 -8.13 -23.26 -4.62
CA ILE A 91 -8.19 -24.72 -4.46
C ILE A 91 -8.32 -25.12 -2.97
N LEU A 92 -7.43 -24.60 -2.12
CA LEU A 92 -7.34 -24.99 -0.72
C LEU A 92 -8.50 -24.46 0.15
N TYR A 93 -9.26 -23.50 -0.35
CA TYR A 93 -10.36 -22.86 0.38
C TYR A 93 -11.65 -22.90 -0.47
N PRO A 94 -12.34 -24.05 -0.56
CA PRO A 94 -13.50 -24.24 -1.42
C PRO A 94 -14.57 -23.16 -1.25
N GLY A 95 -15.09 -22.61 -2.35
CA GLY A 95 -16.04 -21.50 -2.36
C GLY A 95 -15.42 -20.11 -2.10
N SER A 96 -14.10 -20.01 -2.12
CA SER A 96 -13.38 -18.73 -1.93
C SER A 96 -13.61 -17.76 -3.10
N LYS A 97 -13.72 -16.47 -2.76
CA LYS A 97 -13.83 -15.38 -3.72
C LYS A 97 -12.54 -14.56 -3.67
N VAL A 98 -11.65 -14.81 -4.62
CA VAL A 98 -10.41 -14.05 -4.80
C VAL A 98 -10.65 -12.96 -5.82
N VAL A 99 -10.27 -11.73 -5.52
CA VAL A 99 -10.35 -10.61 -6.47
C VAL A 99 -8.98 -9.99 -6.68
N ILE A 100 -8.68 -9.64 -7.92
CA ILE A 100 -7.42 -9.01 -8.31
C ILE A 100 -7.74 -7.68 -8.98
N GLY A 101 -7.31 -6.59 -8.37
CA GLY A 101 -7.52 -5.24 -8.86
C GLY A 101 -6.23 -4.55 -9.24
N SER A 102 -6.29 -3.74 -10.29
CA SER A 102 -5.24 -2.81 -10.67
C SER A 102 -5.84 -1.50 -11.17
N ALA A 103 -5.02 -0.48 -11.38
CA ALA A 103 -5.49 0.81 -11.88
C ALA A 103 -6.15 0.69 -13.27
N THR A 104 -5.73 -0.27 -14.08
CA THR A 104 -6.29 -0.48 -15.43
C THR A 104 -6.78 -1.92 -15.60
N ARG A 105 -7.87 -2.08 -16.34
CA ARG A 105 -8.43 -3.40 -16.64
C ARG A 105 -7.47 -4.29 -17.43
N GLY A 106 -6.68 -3.70 -18.31
CA GLY A 106 -5.72 -4.43 -19.12
C GLY A 106 -4.71 -5.19 -18.27
N GLN A 107 -4.13 -4.52 -17.28
CA GLN A 107 -3.16 -5.13 -16.36
C GLN A 107 -3.77 -6.32 -15.60
N SER A 108 -4.93 -6.13 -14.96
CA SER A 108 -5.58 -7.23 -14.22
C SER A 108 -5.96 -8.41 -15.12
N LYS A 109 -6.41 -8.14 -16.37
CA LYS A 109 -6.77 -9.19 -17.33
C LYS A 109 -5.56 -10.05 -17.69
N LEU A 110 -4.36 -9.46 -17.87
CA LEU A 110 -3.13 -10.18 -18.23
C LEU A 110 -2.76 -11.23 -17.17
N ILE A 111 -3.12 -11.02 -15.90
CA ILE A 111 -2.87 -12.04 -14.87
C ILE A 111 -3.65 -13.32 -15.17
N ILE A 112 -4.89 -13.21 -15.63
CA ILE A 112 -5.67 -14.41 -16.00
C ILE A 112 -5.22 -14.97 -17.33
N THR A 113 -5.11 -14.13 -18.38
CA THR A 113 -4.85 -14.63 -19.74
C THR A 113 -3.42 -15.13 -19.92
N GLU A 114 -2.43 -14.39 -19.44
CA GLU A 114 -1.03 -14.77 -19.63
C GLU A 114 -0.52 -15.66 -18.49
N LYS A 115 -0.83 -15.32 -17.22
CA LYS A 115 -0.23 -16.05 -16.11
C LYS A 115 -1.02 -17.30 -15.74
N ILE A 116 -2.33 -17.21 -15.54
CA ILE A 116 -3.10 -18.42 -15.18
C ILE A 116 -3.27 -19.30 -16.40
N GLN A 117 -3.89 -18.82 -17.48
CA GLN A 117 -4.22 -19.63 -18.66
C GLN A 117 -3.00 -19.96 -19.50
N GLY A 118 -2.16 -18.95 -19.80
CA GLY A 118 -1.02 -19.12 -20.72
C GLY A 118 0.21 -19.77 -20.09
N GLU A 119 0.38 -19.68 -18.77
CA GLU A 119 1.58 -20.19 -18.10
C GLU A 119 1.26 -21.29 -17.07
N LEU A 120 0.44 -21.03 -16.05
CA LEU A 120 0.21 -21.99 -14.96
C LEU A 120 -0.56 -23.22 -15.40
N MET A 121 -1.64 -23.06 -16.16
CA MET A 121 -2.43 -24.20 -16.68
C MET A 121 -1.64 -25.01 -17.72
N VAL A 122 -0.66 -24.41 -18.40
CA VAL A 122 0.22 -25.13 -19.31
C VAL A 122 1.22 -26.00 -18.54
N LYS A 123 1.77 -25.43 -17.44
CA LYS A 123 2.79 -26.11 -16.62
C LYS A 123 2.19 -27.21 -15.73
N SER A 124 0.92 -27.08 -15.30
CA SER A 124 0.28 -27.98 -14.35
C SER A 124 -1.00 -28.60 -14.91
N ALA A 125 -0.96 -29.90 -15.16
CA ALA A 125 -2.15 -30.66 -15.53
C ALA A 125 -3.15 -30.73 -14.38
N VAL A 126 -2.67 -30.79 -13.15
CA VAL A 126 -3.48 -30.79 -11.94
C VAL A 126 -4.27 -29.47 -11.79
N LEU A 127 -3.57 -28.33 -11.95
CA LEU A 127 -4.26 -27.03 -11.89
C LEU A 127 -5.34 -26.91 -12.97
N ARG A 128 -5.02 -27.38 -14.19
CA ARG A 128 -6.01 -27.39 -15.28
C ARG A 128 -7.22 -28.23 -14.94
N ALA A 129 -7.02 -29.32 -14.23
CA ALA A 129 -8.06 -30.22 -13.75
C ALA A 129 -8.94 -29.62 -12.66
N GLU A 130 -8.41 -28.72 -11.82
CA GLU A 130 -9.17 -28.03 -10.78
C GLU A 130 -10.08 -26.91 -11.33
N ILE A 131 -9.76 -26.39 -12.53
CA ILE A 131 -10.47 -25.27 -13.16
C ILE A 131 -11.65 -25.78 -13.99
N GLU A 132 -12.85 -25.32 -13.67
CA GLU A 132 -14.09 -25.62 -14.39
C GLU A 132 -14.14 -24.87 -15.74
N TYR A 133 -13.89 -23.55 -15.72
CA TYR A 133 -13.75 -22.72 -16.91
C TYR A 133 -12.98 -21.42 -16.67
N VAL A 134 -12.47 -20.86 -17.75
CA VAL A 134 -11.87 -19.52 -17.80
C VAL A 134 -12.66 -18.67 -18.79
N LYS A 135 -13.23 -17.55 -18.32
CA LYS A 135 -13.94 -16.57 -19.14
C LYS A 135 -13.07 -15.30 -19.26
N THR A 136 -12.69 -14.93 -20.46
CA THR A 136 -11.83 -13.77 -20.74
C THR A 136 -12.50 -12.70 -21.58
N ASN A 137 -13.69 -12.97 -22.09
CA ASN A 137 -14.46 -12.09 -22.97
C ASN A 137 -15.62 -11.42 -22.21
N GLY A 138 -15.99 -10.21 -22.65
CA GLY A 138 -17.09 -9.45 -22.03
C GLY A 138 -16.63 -8.60 -20.83
N GLN A 139 -17.59 -8.20 -19.99
CA GLN A 139 -17.30 -7.35 -18.82
C GLN A 139 -16.64 -8.12 -17.68
N ASP A 140 -16.98 -9.40 -17.51
CA ASP A 140 -16.46 -10.26 -16.46
C ASP A 140 -15.31 -11.12 -16.97
N VAL A 141 -14.13 -10.94 -16.38
CA VAL A 141 -12.98 -11.83 -16.56
C VAL A 141 -12.86 -12.66 -15.29
N VAL A 142 -13.05 -13.99 -15.41
CA VAL A 142 -13.16 -14.87 -14.26
C VAL A 142 -12.57 -16.24 -14.54
N VAL A 143 -11.94 -16.82 -13.52
CA VAL A 143 -11.61 -18.25 -13.44
C VAL A 143 -12.54 -18.88 -12.41
N LYS A 144 -13.23 -19.91 -12.80
CA LYS A 144 -14.13 -20.69 -11.93
C LYS A 144 -13.51 -22.05 -11.66
N PHE A 145 -13.54 -22.49 -10.42
CA PHE A 145 -13.04 -23.78 -9.97
C PHE A 145 -14.21 -24.74 -9.66
N HIS A 146 -13.99 -26.03 -9.84
CA HIS A 146 -14.99 -27.06 -9.57
C HIS A 146 -15.49 -27.06 -8.11
N ASN A 147 -14.65 -26.63 -7.16
CA ASN A 147 -15.00 -26.48 -5.75
C ASN A 147 -15.85 -25.23 -5.41
N GLY A 148 -16.32 -24.52 -6.43
CA GLY A 148 -17.14 -23.31 -6.28
C GLY A 148 -16.36 -22.02 -6.10
N SER A 149 -15.03 -22.07 -5.96
CA SER A 149 -14.18 -20.88 -5.86
C SER A 149 -14.10 -20.09 -7.16
N THR A 150 -13.82 -18.79 -7.03
CA THR A 150 -13.66 -17.92 -8.19
C THR A 150 -12.46 -16.98 -8.02
N ILE A 151 -11.74 -16.72 -9.11
CA ILE A 151 -10.79 -15.61 -9.22
C ILE A 151 -11.39 -14.63 -10.22
N LYS A 152 -11.66 -13.40 -9.79
CA LYS A 152 -12.19 -12.33 -10.64
C LYS A 152 -11.21 -11.17 -10.70
N VAL A 153 -11.14 -10.51 -11.86
CA VAL A 153 -10.40 -9.25 -11.98
C VAL A 153 -11.36 -8.07 -12.02
N PHE A 154 -10.90 -6.94 -11.48
CA PHE A 154 -11.65 -5.69 -11.51
C PHE A 154 -10.71 -4.50 -11.76
N THR A 155 -11.29 -3.38 -12.19
CA THR A 155 -10.58 -2.11 -12.28
C THR A 155 -10.80 -1.33 -11.00
N ALA A 156 -9.75 -0.78 -10.42
CA ALA A 156 -9.81 0.02 -9.20
C ALA A 156 -10.43 1.40 -9.44
N ASN A 157 -11.76 1.44 -9.51
CA ASN A 157 -12.56 2.65 -9.67
C ASN A 157 -13.92 2.48 -8.96
N ASP A 158 -14.75 3.53 -8.95
CA ASP A 158 -16.06 3.53 -8.29
C ASP A 158 -17.04 2.46 -8.81
N ASN A 159 -16.91 2.01 -10.05
CA ASN A 159 -17.76 0.95 -10.63
C ASN A 159 -17.53 -0.42 -9.99
N ALA A 160 -16.46 -0.61 -9.22
CA ALA A 160 -16.20 -1.85 -8.51
C ALA A 160 -17.01 -2.00 -7.21
N ARG A 161 -17.79 -0.97 -6.83
CA ARG A 161 -18.67 -1.05 -5.63
C ARG A 161 -19.58 -2.27 -5.68
N GLY A 162 -19.76 -2.94 -4.54
CA GLY A 162 -20.62 -4.13 -4.43
C GLY A 162 -19.90 -5.47 -4.62
N ILE A 163 -18.64 -5.49 -5.03
CA ILE A 163 -17.82 -6.71 -5.01
C ILE A 163 -17.69 -7.21 -3.57
N ARG A 164 -17.67 -8.53 -3.40
CA ARG A 164 -17.41 -9.18 -2.11
C ARG A 164 -16.30 -10.20 -2.30
N SER A 165 -15.31 -10.20 -1.40
CA SER A 165 -14.15 -11.08 -1.49
C SER A 165 -13.71 -11.61 -0.13
N ASN A 166 -13.01 -12.73 -0.15
CA ASN A 166 -12.28 -13.26 0.99
C ASN A 166 -10.78 -12.94 0.88
N VAL A 167 -10.33 -12.68 -0.34
CA VAL A 167 -8.96 -12.24 -0.65
C VAL A 167 -9.03 -11.11 -1.65
N ALA A 168 -8.41 -9.99 -1.33
CA ALA A 168 -8.27 -8.85 -2.23
C ALA A 168 -6.79 -8.61 -2.53
N ILE A 169 -6.42 -8.73 -3.79
CA ILE A 169 -5.06 -8.51 -4.29
C ILE A 169 -5.06 -7.18 -5.05
N ARG A 170 -4.17 -6.26 -4.66
CA ARG A 170 -3.95 -4.98 -5.33
C ARG A 170 -2.65 -5.04 -6.09
N GLU A 171 -2.75 -5.24 -7.40
CA GLU A 171 -1.59 -5.23 -8.28
C GLU A 171 -1.23 -3.81 -8.68
N GLU A 172 0.07 -3.49 -8.61
CA GLU A 172 0.60 -2.14 -8.82
C GLU A 172 -0.18 -1.10 -7.98
N PHE A 173 -0.38 -1.41 -6.67
CA PHE A 173 -1.21 -0.60 -5.79
C PHE A 173 -0.73 0.85 -5.65
N ARG A 174 0.53 1.14 -5.96
CA ARG A 174 1.05 2.51 -6.08
C ARG A 174 0.30 3.36 -7.11
N GLN A 175 -0.40 2.74 -8.07
CA GLN A 175 -1.19 3.44 -9.08
C GLN A 175 -2.68 3.56 -8.69
N ILE A 176 -3.11 2.91 -7.62
CA ILE A 176 -4.48 2.97 -7.11
C ILE A 176 -4.63 4.25 -6.28
N LYS A 177 -5.70 5.00 -6.51
CA LYS A 177 -6.00 6.20 -5.74
C LYS A 177 -6.42 5.83 -4.31
N LYS A 178 -5.92 6.57 -3.31
CA LYS A 178 -6.21 6.33 -1.89
C LYS A 178 -7.71 6.29 -1.57
N ASN A 179 -8.49 7.22 -2.14
CA ASN A 179 -9.94 7.24 -1.93
C ASN A 179 -10.67 6.01 -2.51
N ILE A 180 -10.15 5.40 -3.58
CA ILE A 180 -10.69 4.15 -4.13
C ILE A 180 -10.32 2.96 -3.22
N GLU A 181 -9.10 2.92 -2.70
CA GLU A 181 -8.72 1.90 -1.71
C GLU A 181 -9.65 1.96 -0.50
N ASP A 182 -9.82 3.13 0.13
CA ASP A 182 -10.57 3.27 1.37
C ASP A 182 -12.08 3.05 1.21
N ASN A 183 -12.67 3.62 0.15
CA ASN A 183 -14.13 3.67 0.00
C ASN A 183 -14.72 2.55 -0.86
N VAL A 184 -13.88 1.86 -1.66
CA VAL A 184 -14.35 0.86 -2.61
C VAL A 184 -13.75 -0.50 -2.33
N ILE A 185 -12.40 -0.63 -2.26
CA ILE A 185 -11.72 -1.92 -2.20
C ILE A 185 -11.68 -2.51 -0.79
N SER A 186 -11.29 -1.72 0.21
CA SER A 186 -11.25 -2.19 1.61
C SER A 186 -12.60 -2.75 2.10
N PRO A 187 -13.77 -2.18 1.73
CA PRO A 187 -15.07 -2.75 2.09
C PRO A 187 -15.44 -4.08 1.41
N PHE A 188 -14.64 -4.61 0.47
CA PHE A 188 -14.91 -5.91 -0.16
C PHE A 188 -14.79 -7.09 0.80
N GLN A 189 -14.01 -6.93 1.84
CA GLN A 189 -13.56 -7.99 2.73
C GLN A 189 -14.72 -8.65 3.49
N MET A 190 -14.75 -9.97 3.42
CA MET A 190 -15.73 -10.79 4.13
C MET A 190 -15.06 -11.98 4.81
N VAL A 191 -15.39 -12.17 6.08
CA VAL A 191 -15.08 -13.41 6.80
C VAL A 191 -15.81 -14.57 6.12
N ARG A 192 -15.12 -15.67 5.94
CA ARG A 192 -15.67 -16.86 5.30
C ARG A 192 -15.90 -17.98 6.31
N GLN A 193 -17.05 -18.60 6.18
CA GLN A 193 -17.33 -19.89 6.80
C GLN A 193 -17.40 -20.97 5.72
N PRO A 194 -16.60 -22.05 5.79
CA PRO A 194 -16.64 -23.13 4.83
C PRO A 194 -18.02 -23.80 4.77
N GLY A 195 -18.47 -24.15 3.55
CA GLY A 195 -19.84 -24.70 3.34
C GLY A 195 -20.13 -26.00 4.09
N TYR A 196 -19.10 -26.81 4.38
CA TYR A 196 -19.29 -28.07 5.12
C TYR A 196 -19.60 -27.85 6.62
N ILE A 197 -19.39 -26.67 7.19
CA ILE A 197 -19.87 -26.32 8.54
C ILE A 197 -21.42 -26.34 8.58
N GLN A 198 -22.07 -26.14 7.44
CA GLN A 198 -23.53 -26.17 7.31
C GLN A 198 -24.12 -27.60 7.34
N LEU A 199 -23.27 -28.63 7.22
CA LEU A 199 -23.72 -30.03 7.30
C LEU A 199 -24.23 -30.31 8.71
N PRO A 200 -25.36 -31.07 8.85
CA PRO A 200 -26.00 -31.30 10.14
C PRO A 200 -25.07 -31.83 11.24
N GLN A 201 -24.11 -32.69 10.89
CA GLN A 201 -23.16 -33.28 11.83
C GLN A 201 -22.11 -32.30 12.38
N TYR A 202 -21.95 -31.13 11.76
CA TYR A 202 -20.93 -30.13 12.13
C TYR A 202 -21.54 -28.78 12.52
N LYS A 203 -22.80 -28.51 12.16
CA LYS A 203 -23.46 -27.22 12.32
C LYS A 203 -23.42 -26.68 13.76
N ASP A 204 -23.57 -27.59 14.71
CA ASP A 204 -23.66 -27.24 16.14
C ASP A 204 -22.37 -27.52 16.91
N ASN A 205 -21.24 -27.72 16.20
CA ASN A 205 -19.96 -27.92 16.84
C ASN A 205 -19.20 -26.58 16.99
N PRO A 206 -19.19 -25.97 18.20
CA PRO A 206 -18.57 -24.63 18.41
C PRO A 206 -17.05 -24.65 18.20
N VAL A 207 -16.38 -25.79 18.37
CA VAL A 207 -14.94 -25.94 18.16
C VAL A 207 -14.64 -25.87 16.66
N LEU A 208 -15.38 -26.60 15.85
CA LEU A 208 -15.23 -26.58 14.39
C LEU A 208 -15.59 -25.23 13.81
N ALA A 209 -16.64 -24.59 14.27
CA ALA A 209 -17.05 -23.25 13.82
C ALA A 209 -15.93 -22.21 14.06
N LYS A 210 -15.22 -22.31 15.20
CA LYS A 210 -14.12 -21.39 15.53
C LYS A 210 -12.83 -21.70 14.74
N ILE A 211 -12.49 -22.97 14.56
CA ILE A 211 -11.28 -23.40 13.84
C ILE A 211 -11.39 -23.11 12.35
N LEU A 212 -12.61 -23.17 11.81
CA LEU A 212 -12.87 -23.09 10.37
C LEU A 212 -13.28 -21.69 9.89
N GLN A 213 -13.40 -20.73 10.80
CA GLN A 213 -13.55 -19.34 10.43
C GLN A 213 -12.25 -18.86 9.76
N GLU A 214 -12.38 -18.32 8.55
CA GLU A 214 -11.25 -17.86 7.76
C GLU A 214 -11.27 -16.33 7.68
N ASP A 215 -10.23 -15.72 8.23
CA ASP A 215 -10.05 -14.26 8.15
C ASP A 215 -9.82 -13.84 6.69
N PRO A 216 -10.28 -12.65 6.30
CA PRO A 216 -9.97 -12.10 5.00
C PRO A 216 -8.47 -11.82 4.87
N VAL A 217 -7.98 -11.81 3.63
CA VAL A 217 -6.57 -11.55 3.32
C VAL A 217 -6.44 -10.37 2.38
N ASP A 218 -5.55 -9.44 2.74
CA ASP A 218 -5.15 -8.30 1.94
C ASP A 218 -3.74 -8.48 1.39
N ILE A 219 -3.59 -8.35 0.08
CA ILE A 219 -2.30 -8.41 -0.59
C ILE A 219 -2.09 -7.12 -1.38
N TYR A 220 -0.99 -6.45 -1.09
CA TYR A 220 -0.52 -5.26 -1.76
C TYR A 220 0.80 -5.60 -2.46
N ILE A 221 0.84 -5.49 -3.79
CA ILE A 221 2.05 -5.79 -4.54
C ILE A 221 2.35 -4.70 -5.56
N SER A 222 3.57 -4.20 -5.57
CA SER A 222 4.02 -3.13 -6.48
C SER A 222 5.53 -3.04 -6.51
N SER A 223 6.09 -2.24 -7.41
CA SER A 223 7.42 -1.67 -7.23
C SER A 223 7.37 -0.46 -6.30
N SER A 224 8.52 0.04 -5.87
CA SER A 224 8.66 1.26 -5.08
C SER A 224 8.10 2.50 -5.81
N TRP A 225 7.92 3.61 -5.10
CA TRP A 225 7.42 4.86 -5.65
C TRP A 225 8.29 6.04 -5.24
N GLN A 226 8.41 7.01 -6.13
CA GLN A 226 9.30 8.16 -5.92
C GLN A 226 8.76 9.20 -4.95
N ASP A 227 7.43 9.30 -4.78
CA ASP A 227 6.80 10.24 -3.86
C ASP A 227 6.87 9.70 -2.43
N PRO A 228 7.63 10.32 -1.50
CA PRO A 228 7.76 9.86 -0.12
C PRO A 228 6.48 10.03 0.70
N THR A 229 5.51 10.84 0.24
CA THR A 229 4.24 11.11 0.92
C THR A 229 3.11 10.20 0.45
N HIS A 230 3.37 9.37 -0.56
CA HIS A 230 2.36 8.49 -1.13
C HIS A 230 1.84 7.47 -0.10
N TRP A 231 0.53 7.22 -0.11
CA TRP A 231 -0.14 6.32 0.82
C TRP A 231 0.39 4.89 0.84
N MET A 232 1.05 4.43 -0.22
CA MET A 232 1.69 3.11 -0.24
C MET A 232 2.68 2.93 0.92
N TRP A 233 3.37 4.01 1.33
CA TRP A 233 4.33 3.93 2.41
C TRP A 233 3.68 3.70 3.77
N THR A 234 2.44 4.16 3.96
CA THR A 234 1.63 3.81 5.14
C THR A 234 1.35 2.30 5.19
N ILE A 235 1.05 1.67 4.05
CA ILE A 235 0.85 0.22 3.98
C ILE A 235 2.14 -0.55 4.23
N VAL A 236 3.26 -0.07 3.69
CA VAL A 236 4.59 -0.64 3.94
C VAL A 236 4.92 -0.60 5.43
N ASP A 237 4.80 0.59 6.04
CA ASP A 237 5.12 0.81 7.45
C ASP A 237 4.17 -0.02 8.36
N MET A 238 2.87 -0.07 8.06
CA MET A 238 1.90 -0.91 8.78
C MET A 238 2.27 -2.40 8.75
N ASN A 239 2.60 -2.94 7.58
CA ASN A 239 2.96 -4.36 7.46
C ASN A 239 4.30 -4.66 8.14
N TYR A 240 5.26 -3.72 8.11
CA TYR A 240 6.51 -3.83 8.82
C TYR A 240 6.29 -3.86 10.34
N GLU A 241 5.45 -2.98 10.88
CA GLU A 241 5.12 -2.98 12.30
C GLU A 241 4.38 -4.27 12.73
N LEU A 242 3.40 -4.72 11.93
CA LEU A 242 2.70 -5.98 12.21
C LEU A 242 3.67 -7.17 12.22
N MET A 243 4.63 -7.20 11.30
CA MET A 243 5.67 -8.23 11.26
C MET A 243 6.54 -8.20 12.52
N LEU A 244 6.99 -7.02 12.96
CA LEU A 244 7.82 -6.88 14.17
C LEU A 244 7.07 -7.27 15.46
N LYS A 245 5.78 -7.02 15.52
CA LYS A 245 4.91 -7.35 16.66
C LYS A 245 4.41 -8.80 16.63
N HIS A 246 4.96 -9.65 15.79
CA HIS A 246 4.49 -11.04 15.55
C HIS A 246 3.01 -11.12 15.21
N GLY A 247 2.48 -10.08 14.58
CA GLY A 247 1.12 -10.05 14.04
C GLY A 247 1.01 -10.87 12.76
N LYS A 248 -0.21 -10.94 12.20
CA LYS A 248 -0.46 -11.62 10.93
C LYS A 248 -0.15 -10.74 9.70
N GLY A 249 0.87 -9.88 9.80
CA GLY A 249 1.35 -9.01 8.73
C GLY A 249 2.73 -9.41 8.26
N MET A 250 3.04 -9.15 6.98
CA MET A 250 4.34 -9.43 6.38
C MET A 250 4.71 -8.36 5.35
N LEU A 251 5.95 -7.91 5.42
CA LEU A 251 6.58 -7.09 4.39
C LEU A 251 7.71 -7.87 3.74
N LEU A 252 7.68 -7.99 2.42
CA LEU A 252 8.75 -8.56 1.61
C LEU A 252 9.24 -7.50 0.61
N ALA A 253 10.56 -7.39 0.46
CA ALA A 253 11.18 -6.51 -0.52
C ALA A 253 12.22 -7.28 -1.34
N PHE A 254 12.18 -7.09 -2.65
CA PHE A 254 13.09 -7.74 -3.60
C PHE A 254 13.64 -6.69 -4.57
N ASP A 255 14.94 -6.73 -4.82
CA ASP A 255 15.63 -5.87 -5.78
C ASP A 255 16.02 -6.62 -7.06
N GLU A 256 16.69 -5.95 -7.99
CA GLU A 256 17.09 -6.51 -9.28
C GLU A 256 18.05 -7.69 -9.20
N SER A 257 18.64 -7.97 -8.05
CA SER A 257 19.51 -9.13 -7.85
C SER A 257 18.77 -10.46 -8.10
N ILE A 258 17.45 -10.48 -7.81
CA ILE A 258 16.58 -11.61 -8.11
C ILE A 258 16.53 -11.89 -9.62
N CYS A 259 16.36 -10.83 -10.44
CA CYS A 259 16.38 -10.97 -11.89
C CYS A 259 17.68 -11.57 -12.43
N LEU A 260 18.82 -11.11 -11.90
CA LEU A 260 20.14 -11.61 -12.29
C LEU A 260 20.34 -13.06 -11.85
N LYS A 261 20.04 -13.34 -10.57
CA LYS A 261 20.26 -14.68 -9.99
C LYS A 261 19.48 -15.77 -10.69
N HIS A 262 18.27 -15.46 -11.15
CA HIS A 262 17.37 -16.42 -11.77
C HIS A 262 17.32 -16.33 -13.30
N GLY A 263 18.17 -15.49 -13.90
CA GLY A 263 18.31 -15.39 -15.35
C GLY A 263 17.11 -14.75 -16.07
N PHE A 264 16.28 -13.97 -15.36
CA PHE A 264 15.16 -13.24 -15.98
C PHE A 264 15.67 -12.10 -16.87
N LYS A 265 16.84 -11.55 -16.54
CA LYS A 265 17.60 -10.61 -17.35
C LYS A 265 19.09 -10.90 -17.28
N THR A 266 19.79 -10.59 -18.36
CA THR A 266 21.25 -10.65 -18.38
C THR A 266 21.84 -9.38 -17.77
N LYS A 267 23.06 -9.48 -17.24
CA LYS A 267 23.81 -8.33 -16.73
C LYS A 267 23.93 -7.20 -17.77
N GLN A 268 24.15 -7.56 -19.05
CA GLN A 268 24.23 -6.59 -20.14
C GLN A 268 22.91 -5.84 -20.37
N GLN A 269 21.77 -6.53 -20.29
CA GLN A 269 20.46 -5.89 -20.40
C GLN A 269 20.24 -4.89 -19.27
N LEU A 270 20.56 -5.24 -18.02
CA LEU A 270 20.43 -4.33 -16.88
C LEU A 270 21.36 -3.12 -16.99
N ILE A 271 22.61 -3.30 -17.43
CA ILE A 271 23.55 -2.18 -17.68
C ILE A 271 22.98 -1.24 -18.74
N LYS A 272 22.43 -1.79 -19.84
CA LYS A 272 21.80 -0.99 -20.90
C LYS A 272 20.59 -0.20 -20.40
N GLU A 273 19.74 -0.81 -19.56
CA GLU A 273 18.59 -0.15 -18.96
C GLU A 273 19.02 0.95 -17.99
N LYS A 274 20.01 0.67 -17.13
CA LYS A 274 20.56 1.65 -16.19
C LYS A 274 21.12 2.90 -16.89
N LYS A 275 21.75 2.73 -18.05
CA LYS A 275 22.27 3.87 -18.85
C LYS A 275 21.16 4.72 -19.47
N LYS A 276 19.96 4.17 -19.67
CA LYS A 276 18.83 4.87 -20.30
C LYS A 276 17.94 5.61 -19.32
N GLN A 277 17.98 5.23 -18.05
CA GLN A 277 17.12 5.78 -17.02
C GLN A 277 17.86 6.83 -16.21
N ASP A 278 17.11 7.79 -15.67
CA ASP A 278 17.63 8.69 -14.66
C ASP A 278 17.96 7.94 -13.36
N PRO A 279 18.91 8.45 -12.54
CA PRO A 279 19.32 7.75 -11.32
C PRO A 279 18.20 7.51 -10.33
N THR A 280 17.21 8.40 -10.23
CA THR A 280 16.07 8.28 -9.32
C THR A 280 15.12 7.16 -9.75
N SER A 281 14.76 7.12 -11.03
CA SER A 281 13.96 6.04 -11.61
C SER A 281 14.64 4.68 -11.45
N TRP A 282 15.97 4.62 -11.62
CA TRP A 282 16.71 3.39 -11.38
C TRP A 282 16.62 2.93 -9.93
N LYS A 283 16.82 3.83 -8.97
CA LYS A 283 16.69 3.51 -7.52
C LYS A 283 15.30 2.98 -7.18
N VAL A 284 14.25 3.57 -7.75
CA VAL A 284 12.85 3.20 -7.49
C VAL A 284 12.47 1.89 -8.14
N GLU A 285 12.71 1.73 -9.44
CA GLU A 285 12.14 0.65 -10.25
C GLU A 285 12.98 -0.64 -10.23
N PHE A 286 14.29 -0.54 -9.94
CA PHE A 286 15.21 -1.68 -9.96
C PHE A 286 15.85 -1.96 -8.61
N LEU A 287 16.35 -0.94 -7.89
CA LEU A 287 16.86 -1.16 -6.54
C LEU A 287 15.75 -1.20 -5.50
N ASN A 288 14.53 -0.85 -5.90
CA ASN A 288 13.33 -0.89 -5.09
C ASN A 288 13.45 -0.08 -3.78
N LEU A 289 14.19 1.02 -3.83
CA LEU A 289 14.47 1.85 -2.66
C LEU A 289 13.31 2.82 -2.37
N ARG A 290 13.04 3.02 -1.09
CA ARG A 290 12.23 4.15 -0.63
C ARG A 290 13.09 5.41 -0.69
N ILE A 291 12.74 6.32 -1.58
CA ILE A 291 13.44 7.60 -1.71
C ILE A 291 12.80 8.57 -0.72
N LYS A 292 13.60 9.10 0.18
CA LYS A 292 13.16 10.12 1.14
C LYS A 292 13.18 11.52 0.54
N GLU A 293 13.94 11.69 -0.53
CA GLU A 293 14.21 12.99 -1.16
C GLU A 293 14.25 12.83 -2.68
N SER A 294 13.66 13.77 -3.41
CA SER A 294 13.86 13.89 -4.84
C SER A 294 15.26 14.46 -5.11
N ASP A 295 16.01 13.90 -6.06
CA ASP A 295 17.29 14.46 -6.51
C ASP A 295 17.13 15.89 -7.09
N SER A 296 15.89 16.29 -7.41
CA SER A 296 15.51 17.64 -7.84
C SER A 296 15.01 18.54 -6.70
N ALA A 297 14.97 18.06 -5.47
CA ALA A 297 14.55 18.89 -4.34
C ALA A 297 15.57 19.99 -4.05
N TYR A 298 15.13 21.25 -4.11
CA TYR A 298 15.97 22.38 -3.77
C TYR A 298 16.44 22.34 -2.31
N PHE A 299 15.55 21.90 -1.40
CA PHE A 299 15.88 21.62 -0.01
C PHE A 299 15.73 20.12 0.25
N THR A 300 16.83 19.47 0.58
CA THR A 300 16.81 18.05 0.95
C THR A 300 16.34 17.87 2.40
N TYR A 301 15.77 16.72 2.72
CA TYR A 301 15.36 16.39 4.09
C TYR A 301 16.54 16.50 5.07
N SER A 302 17.71 16.04 4.68
CA SER A 302 18.94 16.15 5.50
C SER A 302 19.33 17.61 5.75
N MET A 303 19.20 18.49 4.74
CA MET A 303 19.43 19.92 4.93
C MET A 303 18.45 20.53 5.93
N LEU A 304 17.16 20.16 5.84
CA LEU A 304 16.13 20.64 6.77
C LEU A 304 16.38 20.11 8.19
N MET A 305 16.64 18.81 8.34
CA MET A 305 16.91 18.19 9.64
C MET A 305 18.15 18.76 10.32
N ASN A 306 19.23 18.97 9.57
CA ASN A 306 20.44 19.59 10.09
C ASN A 306 20.25 21.06 10.51
N ARG A 307 19.18 21.71 10.07
CA ARG A 307 18.80 23.08 10.44
C ARG A 307 17.72 23.14 11.53
N GLN A 308 17.23 22.03 12.03
CA GLN A 308 16.33 21.96 13.19
C GLN A 308 17.10 22.20 14.50
N ILE A 309 17.70 23.38 14.61
CA ILE A 309 18.55 23.77 15.76
C ILE A 309 17.80 24.62 16.80
N SER A 310 16.59 25.04 16.51
CA SER A 310 15.81 25.87 17.44
C SER A 310 15.31 25.03 18.62
N LYS A 311 15.71 25.41 19.83
CA LYS A 311 15.24 24.79 21.08
C LYS A 311 13.92 25.38 21.58
N GLN A 312 13.48 26.48 21.00
CA GLN A 312 12.24 27.18 21.36
C GLN A 312 11.28 27.12 20.20
N VAL A 313 10.14 26.49 20.44
CA VAL A 313 9.04 26.36 19.48
C VAL A 313 7.92 27.29 19.92
N PHE A 314 7.32 27.97 18.97
CA PHE A 314 6.11 28.76 19.20
C PHE A 314 4.89 27.86 18.99
N TYR A 315 3.93 27.92 19.88
CA TYR A 315 2.63 27.29 19.74
C TYR A 315 1.53 28.35 19.87
N PRO A 316 0.66 28.52 18.85
CA PRO A 316 -0.50 29.41 18.96
C PRO A 316 -1.45 28.94 20.05
N ARG A 317 -2.24 29.84 20.67
CA ARG A 317 -3.20 29.52 21.75
C ARG A 317 -4.20 28.43 21.40
N ASN A 318 -4.60 28.36 20.14
CA ASN A 318 -5.54 27.34 19.65
C ASN A 318 -4.88 26.01 19.24
N ASN A 319 -3.57 25.85 19.49
CA ASN A 319 -2.90 24.58 19.25
C ASN A 319 -3.33 23.56 20.32
N LEU A 320 -3.64 22.34 19.89
CA LEU A 320 -4.09 21.26 20.77
C LEU A 320 -3.09 20.94 21.89
N ASP A 321 -1.79 20.99 21.58
CA ASP A 321 -0.74 20.73 22.58
C ASP A 321 -0.71 21.78 23.69
N VAL A 322 -1.01 23.04 23.37
CA VAL A 322 -1.14 24.12 24.37
C VAL A 322 -2.37 23.90 25.26
N GLN A 323 -3.47 23.46 24.64
CA GLN A 323 -4.72 23.18 25.36
C GLN A 323 -4.59 21.98 26.30
N ILE A 324 -3.98 20.90 25.83
CA ILE A 324 -3.80 19.67 26.62
C ILE A 324 -2.79 19.87 27.75
N ASN A 325 -1.63 20.45 27.45
CA ASN A 325 -0.52 20.55 28.39
C ASN A 325 -0.65 21.70 29.39
N LYS A 326 -1.63 22.59 29.23
CA LYS A 326 -1.87 23.77 30.07
C LYS A 326 -0.63 24.64 30.36
N LYS A 327 0.44 24.46 29.60
CA LYS A 327 1.68 25.23 29.68
C LYS A 327 1.64 26.30 28.62
N ASN A 328 1.82 27.54 29.06
CA ASN A 328 1.92 28.69 28.16
C ASN A 328 3.21 28.61 27.32
N ARG A 329 3.12 27.99 26.14
CA ARG A 329 4.25 27.86 25.20
C ARG A 329 4.13 28.78 23.99
N TYR A 330 3.05 29.57 23.89
CA TYR A 330 2.88 30.48 22.77
C TYR A 330 3.74 31.74 22.88
N ALA A 331 4.09 32.17 24.09
CA ALA A 331 4.90 33.38 24.29
C ALA A 331 6.40 33.05 24.19
N ILE A 332 7.01 33.36 23.06
CA ILE A 332 8.46 33.42 22.94
C ILE A 332 8.87 34.88 23.22
N PRO A 333 9.72 35.17 24.22
CA PRO A 333 10.20 36.53 24.48
C PRO A 333 10.84 37.15 23.22
N LYS A 334 10.37 38.34 22.85
CA LYS A 334 10.93 39.10 21.74
C LYS A 334 12.25 39.73 22.19
N ARG A 335 13.29 39.64 21.37
CA ARG A 335 14.60 40.25 21.62
C ARG A 335 14.61 41.69 21.13
N ASP A 336 15.55 42.47 21.65
CA ASP A 336 15.76 43.83 21.16
C ASP A 336 16.15 43.80 19.66
N ASN A 337 15.49 44.66 18.90
CA ASN A 337 15.64 44.74 17.43
C ASN A 337 15.29 43.49 16.65
N GLU A 338 14.58 42.51 17.28
CA GLU A 338 14.00 41.37 16.57
C GLU A 338 12.77 41.79 15.77
N VAL A 339 12.75 41.43 14.49
CA VAL A 339 11.56 41.58 13.62
C VAL A 339 10.86 40.28 13.49
N ARG A 340 9.50 40.27 13.66
CA ARG A 340 8.64 39.09 13.52
C ARG A 340 7.68 39.28 12.38
N VAL A 341 7.58 38.25 11.54
CA VAL A 341 6.76 38.26 10.34
C VAL A 341 5.86 37.04 10.31
N ILE A 342 4.60 37.24 9.97
CA ILE A 342 3.72 36.16 9.51
C ILE A 342 3.76 36.17 8.00
N ALA A 343 4.19 35.07 7.39
CA ALA A 343 4.15 34.91 5.93
C ALA A 343 3.09 33.87 5.57
N GLY A 344 2.27 34.19 4.56
CA GLY A 344 1.17 33.33 4.09
C GLY A 344 1.26 33.09 2.59
N ASP A 345 1.23 31.82 2.20
CA ASP A 345 0.95 31.35 0.85
C ASP A 345 -0.48 30.82 0.84
N ILE A 346 -1.35 31.40 0.01
CA ILE A 346 -2.80 31.27 0.11
C ILE A 346 -3.35 30.44 -1.03
N ALA A 347 -4.04 29.33 -0.68
CA ALA A 347 -4.84 28.54 -1.61
C ALA A 347 -6.34 28.85 -1.42
N PHE A 348 -7.07 29.08 -2.51
CA PHE A 348 -8.47 29.51 -2.51
C PHE A 348 -9.47 28.39 -2.70
N VAL A 349 -9.02 27.21 -3.13
CA VAL A 349 -9.89 26.08 -3.40
C VAL A 349 -9.56 24.95 -2.42
N ALA A 350 -10.48 24.68 -1.52
CA ALA A 350 -10.38 23.54 -0.63
C ALA A 350 -10.58 22.24 -1.42
N GLY A 351 -9.77 21.22 -1.12
CA GLY A 351 -9.91 19.87 -1.69
C GLY A 351 -8.63 19.07 -1.67
N SER A 352 -8.75 17.76 -1.60
CA SER A 352 -7.61 16.83 -1.50
C SER A 352 -6.68 16.77 -2.72
N GLN A 353 -7.04 17.47 -3.80
CA GLN A 353 -6.23 17.57 -5.05
C GLN A 353 -5.71 18.99 -5.30
N ASN A 354 -5.99 19.93 -4.39
CA ASN A 354 -5.57 21.31 -4.50
C ASN A 354 -4.45 21.61 -3.48
N ASP A 355 -3.68 22.66 -3.76
CA ASP A 355 -2.65 23.12 -2.86
C ASP A 355 -3.25 23.58 -1.52
N ASN A 356 -2.48 23.40 -0.45
CA ASN A 356 -2.85 23.87 0.87
C ASN A 356 -2.41 25.32 1.07
N SER A 357 -3.16 26.06 1.88
CA SER A 357 -2.64 27.32 2.42
C SER A 357 -1.58 27.03 3.48
N VAL A 358 -0.46 27.74 3.44
CA VAL A 358 0.64 27.59 4.39
C VAL A 358 0.91 28.91 5.10
N TYR A 359 0.91 28.89 6.43
CA TYR A 359 1.30 30.06 7.25
C TYR A 359 2.55 29.77 8.02
N SER A 360 3.51 30.68 8.00
CA SER A 360 4.78 30.58 8.72
C SER A 360 5.02 31.78 9.61
N CYS A 361 5.44 31.49 10.86
CA CYS A 361 5.89 32.49 11.79
C CYS A 361 7.42 32.60 11.70
N ILE A 362 7.92 33.77 11.37
CA ILE A 362 9.36 34.00 11.09
C ILE A 362 9.91 34.99 12.11
N ARG A 363 11.05 34.67 12.72
CA ARG A 363 11.86 35.57 13.53
C ARG A 363 13.08 35.97 12.74
N ALA A 364 13.31 37.27 12.57
CA ALA A 364 14.53 37.83 12.07
C ALA A 364 15.29 38.43 13.25
N ILE A 365 16.34 37.75 13.70
CA ILE A 365 17.10 38.10 14.89
C ILE A 365 18.40 38.76 14.39
N PRO A 366 18.75 39.99 14.84
CA PRO A 366 19.99 40.63 14.47
C PRO A 366 21.20 39.76 14.82
N GLU A 367 22.10 39.57 13.89
CA GLU A 367 23.32 38.78 14.10
C GLU A 367 24.44 39.40 13.27
N THR A 368 25.60 39.48 13.87
CA THR A 368 26.81 39.95 13.18
C THR A 368 27.38 38.79 12.36
N MET A 369 27.43 38.93 11.05
CA MET A 369 27.92 37.90 10.14
C MET A 369 29.28 38.26 9.62
N THR A 370 30.23 37.33 9.67
CA THR A 370 31.56 37.43 9.03
C THR A 370 31.55 36.64 7.73
N TYR A 371 31.88 37.26 6.63
CA TYR A 371 32.09 36.65 5.33
C TYR A 371 33.58 36.58 5.00
N GLY A 372 34.22 35.42 5.22
CA GLY A 372 35.66 35.23 5.01
C GLY A 372 36.49 36.19 5.86
N ASP A 373 37.54 36.75 5.29
CA ASP A 373 38.43 37.72 5.96
C ASP A 373 37.91 39.17 5.96
N LYS A 374 36.67 39.40 5.50
CA LYS A 374 36.08 40.74 5.41
C LYS A 374 35.20 41.06 6.59
N GLN A 375 35.18 42.34 6.95
CA GLN A 375 34.47 42.95 8.07
C GLN A 375 33.05 42.44 8.27
N MET A 376 32.68 42.41 9.56
CA MET A 376 31.34 42.06 10.08
C MET A 376 30.26 42.96 9.47
N GLU A 377 29.38 42.43 8.69
CA GLU A 377 28.13 43.08 8.29
C GLU A 377 27.02 42.71 9.24
N GLN A 378 26.17 43.66 9.58
CA GLN A 378 24.98 43.43 10.41
C GLN A 378 23.94 42.73 9.53
N GLY A 379 23.61 41.49 9.88
CA GLY A 379 22.64 40.67 9.18
C GLY A 379 21.51 40.19 10.11
N TYR A 380 20.64 39.35 9.58
CA TYR A 380 19.55 38.75 10.35
C TYR A 380 19.59 37.24 10.21
N ARG A 381 19.66 36.54 11.34
CA ARG A 381 19.39 35.10 11.37
C ARG A 381 17.88 34.87 11.36
N ARG A 382 17.40 34.14 10.34
CA ARG A 382 15.99 33.79 10.20
C ARG A 382 15.70 32.48 10.89
N GLN A 383 14.66 32.45 11.71
CA GLN A 383 14.16 31.24 12.38
C GLN A 383 12.67 31.08 12.09
N PHE A 384 12.24 29.85 11.87
CA PHE A 384 10.85 29.45 11.66
C PHE A 384 10.37 28.64 12.87
N PRO A 385 9.92 29.28 13.95
CA PRO A 385 9.51 28.58 15.15
C PRO A 385 8.17 27.86 15.00
N TYR A 386 7.39 28.18 13.95
CA TYR A 386 6.11 27.54 13.66
C TYR A 386 5.76 27.66 12.18
N ILE A 387 5.24 26.56 11.64
CA ILE A 387 4.66 26.48 10.28
C ILE A 387 3.42 25.63 10.39
N GLU A 388 2.31 26.06 9.79
CA GLU A 388 1.10 25.26 9.64
C GLU A 388 0.64 25.22 8.19
N SER A 389 0.04 24.09 7.82
CA SER A 389 -0.61 23.89 6.52
C SER A 389 -2.08 23.54 6.77
N ASN A 390 -2.98 24.14 6.03
CA ASN A 390 -4.41 23.90 6.15
C ASN A 390 -5.13 23.93 4.80
N GLN A 391 -6.32 23.37 4.76
CA GLN A 391 -7.18 23.29 3.57
C GLN A 391 -8.39 24.22 3.67
N ILE A 392 -8.26 25.36 4.32
CA ILE A 392 -9.34 26.33 4.47
C ILE A 392 -9.51 27.10 3.18
N GLY A 393 -10.59 26.85 2.43
CA GLY A 393 -10.91 27.61 1.20
C GLY A 393 -11.64 28.95 1.45
N ASP A 394 -12.10 29.19 2.66
CA ASP A 394 -12.83 30.42 3.05
C ASP A 394 -11.83 31.52 3.42
N THR A 395 -11.82 32.61 2.64
CA THR A 395 -10.90 33.74 2.80
C THR A 395 -11.07 34.43 4.15
N THR A 396 -12.31 34.55 4.67
CA THR A 396 -12.58 35.16 5.96
C THR A 396 -11.96 34.33 7.10
N LYS A 397 -12.12 33.03 7.05
CA LYS A 397 -11.49 32.14 8.05
C LYS A 397 -9.98 32.17 7.98
N GLN A 398 -9.41 32.28 6.78
CA GLN A 398 -7.96 32.43 6.58
C GLN A 398 -7.47 33.75 7.16
N ALA A 399 -8.15 34.86 6.92
CA ALA A 399 -7.83 36.18 7.48
C ALA A 399 -7.87 36.16 9.01
N ILE A 400 -8.92 35.56 9.60
CA ILE A 400 -9.06 35.36 11.05
C ILE A 400 -7.87 34.54 11.59
N ARG A 401 -7.47 33.48 10.90
CA ARG A 401 -6.36 32.63 11.34
C ARG A 401 -5.02 33.37 11.29
N ILE A 402 -4.76 34.10 10.24
CA ILE A 402 -3.55 34.91 10.08
C ILE A 402 -3.48 35.98 11.21
N ARG A 403 -4.63 36.61 11.52
CA ARG A 403 -4.72 37.58 12.60
C ARG A 403 -4.46 36.97 13.96
N GLN A 404 -5.00 35.79 14.25
CA GLN A 404 -4.71 35.05 15.48
C GLN A 404 -3.20 34.76 15.62
N LEU A 405 -2.56 34.29 14.54
CA LEU A 405 -1.12 34.04 14.54
C LEU A 405 -0.33 35.33 14.77
N TYR A 406 -0.74 36.43 14.14
CA TYR A 406 -0.12 37.74 14.29
C TYR A 406 -0.13 38.20 15.76
N GLU A 407 -1.28 38.14 16.42
CA GLU A 407 -1.45 38.53 17.81
C GLU A 407 -0.70 37.60 18.76
N ASP A 408 -0.85 36.27 18.60
CA ASP A 408 -0.21 35.28 19.46
C ASP A 408 1.32 35.28 19.35
N PHE A 409 1.85 35.55 18.16
CA PHE A 409 3.28 35.61 17.91
C PHE A 409 3.90 36.97 18.23
N ASN A 410 3.08 37.99 18.49
CA ASN A 410 3.50 39.39 18.61
C ASN A 410 4.32 39.82 17.39
N ALA A 411 3.74 39.63 16.21
CA ALA A 411 4.40 39.91 14.93
C ALA A 411 4.38 41.42 14.62
N ASP A 412 5.35 41.89 13.83
CA ASP A 412 5.43 43.27 13.37
C ASP A 412 4.79 43.44 11.99
N TYR A 413 4.87 42.39 11.15
CA TYR A 413 4.42 42.43 9.76
C TYR A 413 3.69 41.17 9.37
N ILE A 414 2.73 41.33 8.44
CA ILE A 414 2.08 40.26 7.70
C ILE A 414 2.51 40.39 6.24
N VAL A 415 2.96 39.31 5.63
CA VAL A 415 3.36 39.22 4.22
C VAL A 415 2.56 38.11 3.55
N ILE A 416 1.78 38.45 2.53
CA ILE A 416 0.94 37.51 1.79
C ILE A 416 1.20 37.71 0.30
N ASP A 417 1.27 36.59 -0.46
CA ASP A 417 1.27 36.66 -1.90
C ASP A 417 -0.15 37.04 -2.39
N VAL A 418 -0.26 38.23 -2.96
CA VAL A 418 -1.54 38.79 -3.44
C VAL A 418 -1.93 38.34 -4.85
N ARG A 419 -1.09 37.58 -5.53
CA ARG A 419 -1.44 36.96 -6.80
C ARG A 419 -2.53 35.90 -6.56
N ASN A 420 -3.41 35.73 -7.55
CA ASN A 420 -4.48 34.73 -7.49
C ASN A 420 -5.52 34.89 -6.36
N GLY A 421 -5.77 36.12 -5.88
CA GLY A 421 -6.87 36.40 -4.94
C GLY A 421 -6.46 36.72 -3.50
N GLY A 422 -5.17 36.75 -3.16
CA GLY A 422 -4.68 37.21 -1.84
C GLY A 422 -5.12 38.63 -1.45
N LEU A 423 -5.51 39.45 -2.41
CA LEU A 423 -6.17 40.74 -2.20
C LEU A 423 -7.46 40.64 -1.35
N GLN A 424 -8.22 39.55 -1.44
CA GLN A 424 -9.46 39.37 -0.68
C GLN A 424 -9.25 39.11 0.83
N ILE A 425 -8.01 38.82 1.24
CA ILE A 425 -7.65 38.60 2.63
C ILE A 425 -7.21 39.91 3.32
N LEU A 426 -6.82 40.90 2.51
CA LEU A 426 -6.36 42.21 3.01
C LEU A 426 -7.51 43.16 3.36
N TYR A 427 -8.71 42.93 2.86
CA TYR A 427 -9.94 43.68 3.11
C TYR A 427 -10.91 42.89 4.00
#